data_628fd247a4b19d595921db45942dba08
#
_entry.id   628fd247a4b19d595921db45942dba08
#
_cell.length_a   1.000
_cell.length_b   1.000
_cell.length_c   1.000
_cell.angle_alpha   90.00
_cell.angle_beta   90.00
_cell.angle_gamma   90.00
#
_symmetry.space_group_name_H-M   'P 1'
#
loop_
_entity.id
_entity.type
_entity.pdbx_description
1 polymer ?
#
loop_
_entity_poly.entity_id
_entity_poly.type
_entity_poly.pdbx_seq_one_letter_code
_entity_poly.pdbx_strand_id
1 'polypeptide(L)'
;MYEIVKWLFSENNSDLKITLFSGWHFLYLFIVFGGSILLAFLLKNKSKEAKIKTIQIFAYLTIGLYVADFFIMPLSDSYSGISTYKLPFNICTLMAIFVPFVEFNKKFKPIKSIIVTLSITSTVMWMCYPGTALGGQPPFSYVIFQTFMYHGFLFCWAFMA
;
A
#
# COMPACT_ATOMS: atom_id res chain seq x y z
N MET A 1 16.44 -17.16 11.67
CA MET A 1 16.14 -16.07 10.72
C MET A 1 15.64 -16.62 9.37
N TYR A 2 16.32 -17.57 8.76
CA TYR A 2 15.93 -18.24 7.50
C TYR A 2 14.53 -18.86 7.55
N GLU A 3 14.17 -19.58 8.60
CA GLU A 3 12.84 -20.20 8.76
C GLU A 3 11.70 -19.18 8.87
N ILE A 4 11.94 -18.02 9.50
CA ILE A 4 10.95 -16.94 9.57
C ILE A 4 10.73 -16.32 8.19
N VAL A 5 11.82 -16.08 7.45
CA VAL A 5 11.75 -15.56 6.08
C VAL A 5 11.00 -16.55 5.19
N LYS A 6 11.35 -17.84 5.25
CA LYS A 6 10.68 -18.91 4.51
C LYS A 6 9.19 -18.97 4.84
N TRP A 7 8.81 -18.85 6.12
CA TRP A 7 7.41 -18.84 6.54
C TRP A 7 6.65 -17.62 5.98
N LEU A 8 7.25 -16.43 6.01
CA LEU A 8 6.66 -15.19 5.49
C LEU A 8 6.45 -15.24 3.97
N PHE A 9 7.26 -16.01 3.24
CA PHE A 9 7.20 -16.10 1.78
C PHE A 9 6.64 -17.45 1.29
N SER A 10 6.27 -18.38 2.20
CA SER A 10 5.77 -19.70 1.77
C SER A 10 4.39 -19.57 1.12
N GLU A 11 4.35 -19.84 -0.17
CA GLU A 11 3.13 -19.95 -0.96
C GLU A 11 2.34 -21.23 -0.67
N ASN A 12 3.02 -22.24 -0.09
CA ASN A 12 2.55 -23.62 -0.06
C ASN A 12 1.89 -24.07 1.25
N ASN A 13 1.70 -23.20 2.24
CA ASN A 13 1.47 -23.68 3.60
C ASN A 13 0.10 -23.42 4.19
N SER A 14 -0.94 -23.25 3.42
CA SER A 14 -2.26 -23.24 4.08
C SER A 14 -3.42 -23.49 3.12
N ASP A 15 -4.38 -24.23 3.60
CA ASP A 15 -5.77 -24.17 3.14
C ASP A 15 -6.39 -22.77 3.28
N LEU A 16 -5.69 -21.86 3.98
CA LEU A 16 -6.07 -20.46 4.17
C LEU A 16 -5.52 -19.61 3.03
N LYS A 17 -6.29 -19.44 2.00
CA LYS A 17 -6.01 -18.51 0.88
C LYS A 17 -6.90 -17.29 0.97
N ILE A 18 -6.34 -16.12 0.67
CA ILE A 18 -7.17 -14.95 0.50
C ILE A 18 -7.93 -15.05 -0.81
N THR A 19 -9.25 -14.95 -0.74
CA THR A 19 -10.14 -14.92 -1.92
C THR A 19 -10.96 -13.63 -1.90
N LEU A 20 -11.47 -13.26 -3.06
CA LEU A 20 -12.32 -12.09 -3.21
C LEU A 20 -13.54 -12.23 -2.27
N PHE A 21 -13.82 -11.17 -1.54
CA PHE A 21 -14.91 -11.10 -0.54
C PHE A 21 -14.81 -12.14 0.60
N SER A 22 -13.65 -12.75 0.81
CA SER A 22 -13.41 -13.55 2.02
C SER A 22 -13.34 -12.68 3.27
N GLY A 23 -13.47 -13.29 4.46
CA GLY A 23 -13.32 -12.58 5.74
C GLY A 23 -11.98 -11.87 5.85
N TRP A 24 -10.91 -12.45 5.32
CA TRP A 24 -9.57 -11.84 5.27
C TRP A 24 -9.53 -10.61 4.36
N HIS A 25 -10.18 -10.66 3.20
CA HIS A 25 -10.28 -9.51 2.31
C HIS A 25 -11.03 -8.36 3.00
N PHE A 26 -12.19 -8.65 3.61
CA PHE A 26 -12.92 -7.65 4.37
C PHE A 26 -12.14 -7.09 5.55
N LEU A 27 -11.34 -7.91 6.23
CA LEU A 27 -10.48 -7.44 7.33
C LEU A 27 -9.46 -6.40 6.83
N TYR A 28 -8.79 -6.65 5.70
CA TYR A 28 -7.86 -5.69 5.11
C TYR A 28 -8.56 -4.40 4.66
N LEU A 29 -9.74 -4.51 4.03
CA LEU A 29 -10.54 -3.34 3.67
C LEU A 29 -10.93 -2.53 4.90
N PHE A 30 -11.36 -3.21 5.97
CA PHE A 30 -11.73 -2.57 7.23
C PHE A 30 -10.52 -1.85 7.88
N ILE A 31 -9.37 -2.49 7.91
CA ILE A 31 -8.14 -1.88 8.44
C ILE A 31 -7.77 -0.62 7.65
N VAL A 32 -7.79 -0.68 6.32
CA VAL A 32 -7.39 0.45 5.49
C VAL A 32 -8.42 1.58 5.52
N PHE A 33 -9.66 1.31 5.15
CA PHE A 33 -10.69 2.35 5.07
C PHE A 33 -11.14 2.82 6.46
N GLY A 34 -11.42 1.89 7.36
CA GLY A 34 -11.79 2.21 8.74
C GLY A 34 -10.66 2.93 9.49
N GLY A 35 -9.42 2.46 9.32
CA GLY A 35 -8.24 3.10 9.89
C GLY A 35 -8.03 4.51 9.35
N SER A 36 -8.22 4.74 8.04
CA SER A 36 -8.11 6.07 7.44
C SER A 36 -9.17 7.05 7.96
N ILE A 37 -10.43 6.59 8.09
CA ILE A 37 -11.53 7.38 8.65
C ILE A 37 -11.26 7.69 10.13
N LEU A 38 -10.86 6.67 10.91
CA LEU A 38 -10.52 6.85 12.32
C LEU A 38 -9.38 7.86 12.48
N LEU A 39 -8.34 7.75 11.68
CA LEU A 39 -7.21 8.67 11.72
C LEU A 39 -7.63 10.10 11.37
N ALA A 40 -8.44 10.29 10.34
CA ALA A 40 -8.98 11.60 9.99
C ALA A 40 -9.82 12.20 11.14
N PHE A 41 -10.62 11.36 11.80
CA PHE A 41 -11.39 11.78 12.98
C PHE A 41 -10.49 12.18 14.16
N LEU A 42 -9.46 11.41 14.46
CA LEU A 42 -8.50 11.70 15.52
C LEU A 42 -7.70 12.98 15.25
N LEU A 43 -7.45 13.27 13.98
CA LEU A 43 -6.73 14.47 13.55
C LEU A 43 -7.64 15.70 13.41
N LYS A 44 -8.96 15.56 13.44
CA LYS A 44 -9.92 16.65 13.20
C LYS A 44 -9.58 17.92 13.99
N ASN A 45 -9.31 17.76 15.28
CA ASN A 45 -9.05 18.86 16.23
C ASN A 45 -7.56 19.12 16.48
N LYS A 46 -6.66 18.48 15.72
CA LYS A 46 -5.21 18.68 15.84
C LYS A 46 -4.74 19.91 15.06
N SER A 47 -3.58 20.44 15.44
CA SER A 47 -2.96 21.57 14.75
C SER A 47 -2.71 21.27 13.27
N LYS A 48 -2.63 22.31 12.45
CA LYS A 48 -2.30 22.21 11.02
C LYS A 48 -0.97 21.49 10.81
N GLU A 49 0.02 21.78 11.66
CA GLU A 49 1.34 21.17 11.62
C GLU A 49 1.28 19.66 11.87
N ALA A 50 0.50 19.21 12.88
CA ALA A 50 0.29 17.80 13.15
C ALA A 50 -0.35 17.07 11.95
N LYS A 51 -1.34 17.69 11.30
CA LYS A 51 -1.97 17.13 10.09
C LYS A 51 -0.97 17.00 8.95
N ILE A 52 -0.21 18.06 8.66
CA ILE A 52 0.82 18.02 7.60
C ILE A 52 1.87 16.95 7.89
N LYS A 53 2.36 16.88 9.14
CA LYS A 53 3.36 15.87 9.53
C LYS A 53 2.82 14.44 9.34
N THR A 54 1.56 14.20 9.67
CA THR A 54 0.94 12.88 9.46
C THR A 54 0.84 12.54 7.98
N ILE A 55 0.42 13.46 7.13
CA ILE A 55 0.37 13.28 5.67
C ILE A 55 1.77 12.95 5.13
N GLN A 56 2.80 13.66 5.59
CA GLN A 56 4.19 13.41 5.20
C GLN A 56 4.69 12.03 5.64
N ILE A 57 4.30 11.57 6.84
CA ILE A 57 4.62 10.21 7.30
C ILE A 57 4.03 9.16 6.35
N PHE A 58 2.77 9.30 5.95
CA PHE A 58 2.17 8.36 5.00
C PHE A 58 2.81 8.43 3.60
N ALA A 59 3.26 9.60 3.16
CA ALA A 59 4.05 9.73 1.94
C ALA A 59 5.36 8.92 2.02
N TYR A 60 6.09 9.01 3.13
CA TYR A 60 7.30 8.23 3.35
C TYR A 60 7.03 6.73 3.49
N LEU A 61 5.96 6.34 4.21
CA LEU A 61 5.59 4.92 4.35
C LEU A 61 5.23 4.30 2.99
N THR A 62 4.53 5.04 2.15
CA THR A 62 4.17 4.57 0.80
C THR A 62 5.40 4.29 -0.05
N ILE A 63 6.29 5.27 -0.20
CA ILE A 63 7.50 5.09 -1.00
C ILE A 63 8.47 4.11 -0.34
N GLY A 64 8.53 4.11 1.00
CA GLY A 64 9.37 3.19 1.77
C GLY A 64 8.99 1.72 1.54
N LEU A 65 7.71 1.38 1.60
CA LEU A 65 7.25 0.02 1.29
C LEU A 65 7.48 -0.36 -0.18
N TYR A 66 7.26 0.58 -1.10
CA TYR A 66 7.54 0.34 -2.51
C TYR A 66 9.02 0.02 -2.75
N VAL A 67 9.92 0.82 -2.17
CA VAL A 67 11.37 0.61 -2.31
C VAL A 67 11.84 -0.64 -1.58
N ALA A 68 11.34 -0.87 -0.36
CA ALA A 68 11.70 -2.05 0.45
C ALA A 68 11.39 -3.36 -0.29
N ASP A 69 10.34 -3.39 -1.10
CA ASP A 69 9.94 -4.56 -1.84
C ASP A 69 11.00 -5.03 -2.86
N PHE A 70 11.77 -4.10 -3.45
CA PHE A 70 12.89 -4.45 -4.34
C PHE A 70 14.03 -5.16 -3.63
N PHE A 71 14.19 -4.94 -2.31
CA PHE A 71 15.24 -5.57 -1.51
C PHE A 71 14.76 -6.84 -0.82
N ILE A 72 13.47 -6.92 -0.47
CA ILE A 72 12.91 -8.03 0.29
C ILE A 72 12.48 -9.17 -0.64
N MET A 73 11.84 -8.88 -1.76
CA MET A 73 11.38 -9.90 -2.71
C MET A 73 12.48 -10.83 -3.23
N PRO A 74 13.71 -10.35 -3.54
CA PRO A 74 14.80 -11.23 -3.94
C PRO A 74 15.23 -12.27 -2.89
N LEU A 75 14.80 -12.12 -1.63
CA LEU A 75 15.05 -13.09 -0.57
C LEU A 75 14.04 -14.26 -0.58
N SER A 76 13.02 -14.18 -1.41
CA SER A 76 12.04 -15.25 -1.60
C SER A 76 12.55 -16.34 -2.53
N ASP A 77 12.34 -17.60 -2.16
CA ASP A 77 12.69 -18.76 -3.00
C ASP A 77 11.87 -18.80 -4.32
N SER A 78 10.71 -18.13 -4.33
CA SER A 78 9.82 -18.02 -5.50
C SER A 78 10.18 -16.84 -6.41
N TYR A 79 11.25 -16.10 -6.13
CA TYR A 79 11.62 -14.92 -6.91
C TYR A 79 12.17 -15.30 -8.29
N SER A 80 11.40 -14.98 -9.31
CA SER A 80 11.76 -15.23 -10.72
C SER A 80 12.26 -13.97 -11.45
N GLY A 81 12.58 -12.91 -10.72
CA GLY A 81 13.00 -11.62 -11.27
C GLY A 81 12.02 -10.47 -10.96
N ILE A 82 12.36 -9.28 -11.41
CA ILE A 82 11.50 -8.09 -11.19
C ILE A 82 10.23 -8.25 -12.02
N SER A 83 9.11 -8.44 -11.33
CA SER A 83 7.80 -8.49 -11.98
C SER A 83 7.50 -7.14 -12.65
N THR A 84 6.90 -7.18 -13.85
CA THR A 84 6.42 -5.98 -14.56
C THR A 84 5.44 -5.15 -13.72
N TYR A 85 4.73 -5.78 -12.79
CA TYR A 85 3.83 -5.09 -11.84
C TYR A 85 4.58 -4.20 -10.84
N LYS A 86 5.88 -4.41 -10.63
CA LYS A 86 6.73 -3.58 -9.75
C LYS A 86 7.30 -2.37 -10.47
N LEU A 87 7.30 -2.38 -11.80
CA LEU A 87 7.73 -1.22 -12.58
C LEU A 87 6.65 -0.11 -12.52
N PRO A 88 7.04 1.16 -12.72
CA PRO A 88 6.11 2.31 -12.59
C PRO A 88 5.12 2.44 -13.76
N PHE A 89 4.70 1.31 -14.34
CA PHE A 89 3.72 1.28 -15.43
C PHE A 89 2.27 1.13 -14.92
N ASN A 90 2.09 0.79 -13.65
CA ASN A 90 0.78 0.81 -13.01
C ASN A 90 0.50 2.16 -12.36
N ILE A 91 -0.75 2.60 -12.40
CA ILE A 91 -1.16 3.90 -11.86
C ILE A 91 -0.78 4.02 -10.37
N CYS A 92 -1.00 2.97 -9.57
CA CYS A 92 -0.66 3.00 -8.14
C CYS A 92 0.84 3.18 -7.90
N THR A 93 1.70 2.47 -8.64
CA THR A 93 3.16 2.60 -8.51
C THR A 93 3.65 3.95 -8.99
N LEU A 94 3.08 4.45 -10.09
CA LEU A 94 3.37 5.78 -10.57
C LEU A 94 2.98 6.85 -9.54
N MET A 95 1.79 6.74 -8.94
CA MET A 95 1.34 7.67 -7.90
C MET A 95 2.24 7.60 -6.67
N ALA A 96 2.64 6.43 -6.21
CA ALA A 96 3.55 6.28 -5.08
C ALA A 96 4.90 6.98 -5.29
N ILE A 97 5.40 6.98 -6.51
CA ILE A 97 6.63 7.72 -6.87
C ILE A 97 6.37 9.24 -6.84
N PHE A 98 5.22 9.69 -7.36
CA PHE A 98 4.92 11.13 -7.41
C PHE A 98 4.56 11.72 -6.04
N VAL A 99 4.04 10.93 -5.11
CA VAL A 99 3.63 11.38 -3.76
C VAL A 99 4.73 12.18 -3.04
N PRO A 100 5.98 11.71 -2.91
CA PRO A 100 7.03 12.51 -2.29
C PRO A 100 7.29 13.83 -3.03
N PHE A 101 7.25 13.83 -4.36
CA PHE A 101 7.51 15.05 -5.12
C PHE A 101 6.45 16.11 -4.87
N VAL A 102 5.17 15.75 -4.87
CA VAL A 102 4.08 16.72 -4.65
C VAL A 102 3.95 17.14 -3.19
N GLU A 103 4.42 16.32 -2.25
CA GLU A 103 4.35 16.63 -0.83
C GLU A 103 5.52 17.49 -0.35
N PHE A 104 6.73 17.21 -0.83
CA PHE A 104 7.94 17.87 -0.33
C PHE A 104 8.48 18.98 -1.24
N ASN A 105 8.07 19.02 -2.51
CA ASN A 105 8.57 20.01 -3.46
C ASN A 105 7.46 20.98 -3.91
N LYS A 106 7.62 22.25 -3.55
CA LYS A 106 6.66 23.33 -3.88
C LYS A 106 6.38 23.46 -5.38
N LYS A 107 7.35 23.10 -6.24
CA LYS A 107 7.21 23.19 -7.71
C LYS A 107 6.12 22.23 -8.23
N PHE A 108 5.90 21.10 -7.58
CA PHE A 108 4.90 20.10 -7.99
C PHE A 108 3.53 20.29 -7.29
N LYS A 109 3.39 21.29 -6.42
CA LYS A 109 2.13 21.59 -5.74
C LYS A 109 0.91 21.75 -6.68
N PRO A 110 1.04 22.38 -7.86
CA PRO A 110 -0.11 22.54 -8.77
C PRO A 110 -0.73 21.22 -9.24
N ILE A 111 0.05 20.15 -9.35
CA ILE A 111 -0.45 18.83 -9.79
C ILE A 111 -0.92 17.96 -8.64
N LYS A 112 -0.83 18.42 -7.38
CA LYS A 112 -1.18 17.63 -6.19
C LYS A 112 -2.62 17.08 -6.27
N SER A 113 -3.59 17.92 -6.70
CA SER A 113 -4.99 17.50 -6.81
C SER A 113 -5.17 16.33 -7.78
N ILE A 114 -4.45 16.34 -8.90
CA ILE A 114 -4.49 15.26 -9.89
C ILE A 114 -3.93 13.97 -9.27
N ILE A 115 -2.78 14.06 -8.62
CA ILE A 115 -2.13 12.91 -7.96
C ILE A 115 -3.03 12.36 -6.86
N VAL A 116 -3.66 13.19 -6.03
CA VAL A 116 -4.63 12.78 -5.00
C VAL A 116 -5.81 12.01 -5.62
N THR A 117 -6.43 12.58 -6.65
CA THR A 117 -7.60 11.96 -7.30
C THR A 117 -7.24 10.60 -7.89
N LEU A 118 -6.12 10.52 -8.63
CA LEU A 118 -5.65 9.28 -9.23
C LEU A 118 -5.26 8.24 -8.15
N SER A 119 -4.66 8.67 -7.05
CA SER A 119 -4.31 7.79 -5.93
C SER A 119 -5.55 7.20 -5.27
N ILE A 120 -6.58 8.00 -4.98
CA ILE A 120 -7.84 7.51 -4.41
C ILE A 120 -8.49 6.52 -5.36
N THR A 121 -8.69 6.91 -6.61
CA THR A 121 -9.41 6.08 -7.60
C THR A 121 -8.68 4.76 -7.82
N SER A 122 -7.39 4.78 -8.07
CA SER A 122 -6.61 3.58 -8.36
C SER A 122 -6.54 2.64 -7.16
N THR A 123 -6.36 3.19 -5.94
CA THR A 123 -6.27 2.36 -4.73
C THR A 123 -7.62 1.75 -4.36
N VAL A 124 -8.72 2.50 -4.46
CA VAL A 124 -10.07 1.95 -4.22
C VAL A 124 -10.38 0.84 -5.21
N MET A 125 -10.15 1.06 -6.50
CA MET A 125 -10.37 0.01 -7.52
C MET A 125 -9.52 -1.23 -7.24
N TRP A 126 -8.24 -1.06 -6.93
CA TRP A 126 -7.37 -2.18 -6.60
C TRP A 126 -7.81 -2.90 -5.32
N MET A 127 -8.16 -2.16 -4.28
CA MET A 127 -8.60 -2.73 -2.98
C MET A 127 -9.92 -3.51 -3.13
N CYS A 128 -10.85 -3.04 -3.97
CA CYS A 128 -12.08 -3.77 -4.23
C CYS A 128 -11.85 -5.04 -5.06
N TYR A 129 -10.85 -5.05 -5.94
CA TYR A 129 -10.51 -6.20 -6.77
C TYR A 129 -8.98 -6.41 -6.84
N PRO A 130 -8.37 -6.96 -5.78
CA PRO A 130 -6.93 -7.15 -5.71
C PRO A 130 -6.45 -8.36 -6.53
N GLY A 131 -6.66 -8.33 -7.85
CA GLY A 131 -6.46 -9.46 -8.75
C GLY A 131 -5.05 -10.09 -8.67
N THR A 132 -4.03 -9.30 -8.36
CA THR A 132 -2.65 -9.77 -8.21
C THR A 132 -2.38 -10.43 -6.85
N ALA A 133 -3.25 -10.20 -5.86
CA ALA A 133 -3.12 -10.77 -4.52
C ALA A 133 -4.05 -11.97 -4.29
N LEU A 134 -5.03 -12.18 -5.20
CA LEU A 134 -5.99 -13.26 -5.07
C LEU A 134 -5.44 -14.59 -5.60
N GLY A 135 -5.72 -15.65 -4.88
CA GLY A 135 -5.68 -17.01 -5.44
C GLY A 135 -4.44 -17.84 -5.15
N GLY A 136 -3.45 -17.36 -4.39
CA GLY A 136 -2.26 -18.19 -4.15
C GLY A 136 -1.62 -18.02 -2.78
N GLN A 137 -1.77 -16.87 -2.16
CA GLN A 137 -1.00 -16.51 -0.97
C GLN A 137 -1.80 -16.63 0.33
N PRO A 138 -1.17 -17.07 1.42
CA PRO A 138 -1.76 -17.00 2.75
C PRO A 138 -2.04 -15.54 3.15
N PRO A 139 -3.12 -15.28 3.93
CA PRO A 139 -3.50 -13.91 4.32
C PRO A 139 -2.41 -13.14 5.07
N PHE A 140 -1.53 -13.83 5.78
CA PHE A 140 -0.44 -13.26 6.57
C PHE A 140 0.92 -13.29 5.85
N SER A 141 0.96 -13.68 4.56
CA SER A 141 2.22 -13.63 3.82
C SER A 141 2.69 -12.18 3.66
N TYR A 142 4.01 -12.01 3.56
CA TYR A 142 4.60 -10.69 3.30
C TYR A 142 4.02 -10.04 2.04
N VAL A 143 3.81 -10.81 0.98
CA VAL A 143 3.28 -10.31 -0.30
C VAL A 143 1.90 -9.69 -0.11
N ILE A 144 1.00 -10.38 0.58
CA ILE A 144 -0.35 -9.87 0.87
C ILE A 144 -0.29 -8.65 1.78
N PHE A 145 0.43 -8.76 2.91
CA PHE A 145 0.58 -7.65 3.85
C PHE A 145 1.17 -6.41 3.16
N GLN A 146 2.29 -6.55 2.46
CA GLN A 146 2.97 -5.46 1.77
C GLN A 146 2.02 -4.80 0.76
N THR A 147 1.34 -5.60 -0.06
CA THR A 147 0.50 -5.07 -1.13
C THR A 147 -0.71 -4.30 -0.58
N PHE A 148 -1.40 -4.83 0.44
CA PHE A 148 -2.52 -4.13 1.08
C PHE A 148 -2.06 -2.89 1.85
N MET A 149 -0.94 -2.97 2.60
CA MET A 149 -0.43 -1.82 3.35
C MET A 149 0.10 -0.71 2.42
N TYR A 150 0.78 -1.07 1.35
CA TYR A 150 1.24 -0.13 0.35
C TYR A 150 0.09 0.68 -0.27
N HIS A 151 -0.97 -0.01 -0.75
CA HIS A 151 -2.16 0.67 -1.27
C HIS A 151 -2.91 1.41 -0.17
N GLY A 152 -2.95 0.86 1.05
CA GLY A 152 -3.56 1.49 2.21
C GLY A 152 -2.88 2.79 2.61
N PHE A 153 -1.55 2.83 2.63
CA PHE A 153 -0.82 4.06 2.93
C PHE A 153 -0.96 5.11 1.84
N LEU A 154 -0.97 4.70 0.57
CA LEU A 154 -1.23 5.60 -0.55
C LEU A 154 -2.65 6.19 -0.47
N PHE A 155 -3.64 5.35 -0.15
CA PHE A 155 -5.02 5.80 0.07
C PHE A 155 -5.10 6.76 1.26
N CYS A 156 -4.51 6.42 2.40
CA CYS A 156 -4.54 7.22 3.62
C CYS A 156 -3.89 8.60 3.39
N TRP A 157 -2.74 8.64 2.69
CA TRP A 157 -2.13 9.89 2.27
C TRP A 157 -3.10 10.72 1.42
N ALA A 158 -3.66 10.14 0.37
CA ALA A 158 -4.52 10.84 -0.56
C ALA A 158 -5.84 11.31 0.09
N PHE A 159 -6.39 10.52 1.02
CA PHE A 159 -7.62 10.85 1.75
C PHE A 159 -7.46 12.03 2.69
N MET A 160 -6.24 12.26 3.21
CA MET A 160 -5.93 13.36 4.12
C MET A 160 -5.31 14.58 3.43
N ALA A 161 -4.79 14.45 2.21
CA ALA A 161 -4.02 15.48 1.50
C ALA A 161 -4.88 16.57 0.87
#